data_ea9efbe5ea55aef538f47e11a01ba6a2
#
_entry.id   ea9efbe5ea55aef538f47e11a01ba6a2
#
_cell.length_a   1.000
_cell.length_b   1.000
_cell.length_c   1.000
_cell.angle_alpha   90.00
_cell.angle_beta   90.00
_cell.angle_gamma   90.00
#
_symmetry.space_group_name_H-M   'P 1'
#
loop_
_entity.id
_entity.type
_entity.pdbx_description
1 polymer ?
#
loop_
_entity_poly.entity_id
_entity_poly.type
_entity_poly.pdbx_seq_one_letter_code
_entity_poly.pdbx_strand_id
1 'polypeptide(L)'
;MENLTKEKFEIFMMLCASGIDGNISMKELERICMQFDEKSYNEVFKSWKSMSSPAWLSFFKEHKDEFLKTQEDKVAFMADINDIVAAEEGEVNLKEQNFMKVLEMLINDEL
;
A
#
# COMPACT_ATOMS: atom_id res chain seq x y z
N MET A 1 -6.39 -13.85 -0.78
CA MET A 1 -6.28 -13.60 0.68
C MET A 1 -7.60 -13.96 1.35
N GLU A 2 -7.53 -14.89 2.25
CA GLU A 2 -8.68 -15.25 3.07
C GLU A 2 -8.80 -14.25 4.21
N ASN A 3 -10.01 -13.96 4.63
CA ASN A 3 -10.28 -13.07 5.77
C ASN A 3 -9.59 -11.71 5.65
N LEU A 4 -9.84 -11.00 4.58
CA LEU A 4 -9.27 -9.69 4.37
C LEU A 4 -9.68 -8.74 5.50
N THR A 5 -8.69 -8.14 6.16
CA THR A 5 -8.87 -7.17 7.24
C THR A 5 -8.27 -5.83 6.82
N LYS A 6 -8.58 -4.77 7.57
CA LYS A 6 -7.98 -3.45 7.33
C LYS A 6 -6.45 -3.54 7.38
N GLU A 7 -5.90 -4.30 8.34
CA GLU A 7 -4.47 -4.51 8.46
C GLU A 7 -3.88 -5.13 7.19
N LYS A 8 -4.50 -6.21 6.68
CA LYS A 8 -4.02 -6.88 5.47
C LYS A 8 -4.14 -5.96 4.25
N PHE A 9 -5.22 -5.20 4.16
CA PHE A 9 -5.40 -4.23 3.10
C PHE A 9 -4.29 -3.18 3.11
N GLU A 10 -3.96 -2.64 4.28
CA GLU A 10 -2.88 -1.66 4.42
C GLU A 10 -1.52 -2.25 4.04
N ILE A 11 -1.21 -3.47 4.50
CA ILE A 11 0.03 -4.15 4.13
C ILE A 11 0.12 -4.30 2.61
N PHE A 12 -0.95 -4.74 1.98
CA PHE A 12 -1.00 -4.92 0.53
C PHE A 12 -0.68 -3.61 -0.20
N MET A 13 -1.33 -2.53 0.21
CA MET A 13 -1.12 -1.23 -0.45
C MET A 13 0.26 -0.66 -0.19
N MET A 14 0.84 -0.89 0.98
CA MET A 14 2.22 -0.50 1.27
C MET A 14 3.21 -1.24 0.38
N LEU A 15 2.98 -2.54 0.15
CA LEU A 15 3.80 -3.33 -0.77
C LEU A 15 3.66 -2.82 -2.20
N CYS A 16 2.45 -2.46 -2.62
CA CYS A 16 2.22 -1.89 -3.95
C CYS A 16 3.00 -0.59 -4.14
N ALA A 17 2.90 0.32 -3.18
CA ALA A 17 3.57 1.61 -3.26
C ALA A 17 5.09 1.46 -3.25
N SER A 18 5.62 0.58 -2.39
CA SER A 18 7.05 0.35 -2.28
C SER A 18 7.62 -0.38 -3.48
N GLY A 19 6.85 -1.30 -4.07
CA GLY A 19 7.30 -2.17 -5.15
C GLY A 19 6.95 -1.70 -6.54
N ILE A 20 6.41 -0.49 -6.71
CA ILE A 20 5.93 -0.02 -8.01
C ILE A 20 7.06 0.11 -9.06
N ASP A 21 8.28 0.33 -8.63
CA ASP A 21 9.44 0.40 -9.51
C ASP A 21 10.13 -0.96 -9.71
N GLY A 22 9.55 -2.03 -9.17
CA GLY A 22 10.10 -3.39 -9.27
C GLY A 22 11.02 -3.80 -8.14
N ASN A 23 11.36 -2.90 -7.23
CA ASN A 23 12.26 -3.17 -6.11
C ASN A 23 11.72 -2.60 -4.82
N ILE A 24 11.60 -3.46 -3.81
CA ILE A 24 11.30 -3.02 -2.45
C ILE A 24 12.62 -3.03 -1.68
N SER A 25 12.99 -1.90 -1.08
CA SER A 25 14.22 -1.82 -0.31
C SER A 25 14.10 -2.57 1.02
N MET A 26 15.25 -2.91 1.59
CA MET A 26 15.28 -3.56 2.90
C MET A 26 14.70 -2.65 3.98
N LYS A 27 14.92 -1.34 3.89
CA LYS A 27 14.37 -0.38 4.85
C LYS A 27 12.85 -0.32 4.78
N GLU A 28 12.31 -0.34 3.58
CA GLU A 28 10.86 -0.38 3.38
C GLU A 28 10.25 -1.66 3.96
N LEU A 29 10.88 -2.81 3.69
CA LEU A 29 10.43 -4.09 4.25
C LEU A 29 10.48 -4.08 5.77
N GLU A 30 11.56 -3.57 6.35
CA GLU A 30 11.71 -3.48 7.80
C GLU A 30 10.60 -2.64 8.42
N ARG A 31 10.29 -1.49 7.81
CA ARG A 31 9.22 -0.61 8.27
C ARG A 31 7.87 -1.34 8.29
N ILE A 32 7.56 -2.03 7.21
CA ILE A 32 6.30 -2.78 7.10
C ILE A 32 6.25 -3.88 8.16
N CYS A 33 7.33 -4.64 8.29
CA CYS A 33 7.40 -5.74 9.26
C CYS A 33 7.29 -5.27 10.71
N MET A 34 7.79 -4.07 11.01
CA MET A 34 7.71 -3.50 12.36
C MET A 34 6.31 -3.03 12.73
N GLN A 35 5.49 -2.68 11.77
CA GLN A 35 4.16 -2.15 12.01
C GLN A 35 3.09 -3.23 12.12
N PHE A 36 3.33 -4.40 11.56
CA PHE A 36 2.28 -5.41 11.38
C PHE A 36 2.71 -6.78 11.87
N ASP A 37 1.71 -7.62 12.11
CA ASP A 37 1.91 -9.01 12.48
C ASP A 37 2.61 -9.78 11.35
N GLU A 38 3.63 -10.57 11.71
CA GLU A 38 4.43 -11.33 10.74
C GLU A 38 3.58 -12.29 9.91
N LYS A 39 2.62 -12.96 10.54
CA LYS A 39 1.75 -13.90 9.85
C LYS A 39 0.91 -13.20 8.78
N SER A 40 0.32 -12.06 9.14
CA SER A 40 -0.47 -11.25 8.21
C SER A 40 0.40 -10.75 7.06
N TYR A 41 1.60 -10.26 7.38
CA TYR A 41 2.55 -9.80 6.37
C TYR A 41 2.91 -10.90 5.37
N ASN A 42 3.26 -12.09 5.87
CA ASN A 42 3.66 -13.21 5.01
C ASN A 42 2.53 -13.64 4.08
N GLU A 43 1.31 -13.69 4.56
CA GLU A 43 0.14 -14.03 3.77
C GLU A 43 -0.10 -13.01 2.65
N VAL A 44 -0.05 -11.74 3.00
CA VAL A 44 -0.28 -10.65 2.04
C VAL A 44 0.85 -10.59 1.01
N PHE A 45 2.10 -10.74 1.44
CA PHE A 45 3.25 -10.72 0.54
C PHE A 45 3.14 -11.80 -0.53
N LYS A 46 2.70 -12.99 -0.15
CA LYS A 46 2.51 -14.10 -1.06
C LYS A 46 1.49 -13.77 -2.14
N SER A 47 0.36 -13.18 -1.75
CA SER A 47 -0.68 -12.77 -2.68
C SER A 47 -0.22 -11.62 -3.58
N TRP A 48 0.41 -10.61 -2.98
CA TRP A 48 0.90 -9.45 -3.70
C TRP A 48 1.90 -9.85 -4.79
N LYS A 49 2.81 -10.73 -4.47
CA LYS A 49 3.86 -11.18 -5.37
C LYS A 49 3.31 -11.85 -6.64
N SER A 50 2.15 -12.47 -6.53
CA SER A 50 1.52 -13.18 -7.66
C SER A 50 0.67 -12.28 -8.55
N MET A 51 0.49 -11.00 -8.21
CA MET A 51 -0.40 -10.09 -8.91
C MET A 51 0.35 -9.07 -9.74
N SER A 52 -0.27 -8.63 -10.84
CA SER A 52 0.25 -7.55 -11.70
C SER A 52 -0.17 -6.17 -11.16
N SER A 53 0.49 -5.11 -11.63
CA SER A 53 0.14 -3.75 -11.23
C SER A 53 -1.32 -3.37 -11.53
N PRO A 54 -1.89 -3.70 -12.71
CA PRO A 54 -3.32 -3.48 -12.93
C PRO A 54 -4.20 -4.21 -11.93
N ALA A 55 -3.83 -5.42 -11.54
CA ALA A 55 -4.57 -6.18 -10.54
C ALA A 55 -4.51 -5.51 -9.16
N TRP A 56 -3.39 -4.89 -8.81
CA TRP A 56 -3.26 -4.13 -7.56
C TRP A 56 -4.26 -2.99 -7.50
N LEU A 57 -4.38 -2.22 -8.58
CA LEU A 57 -5.31 -1.09 -8.62
C LEU A 57 -6.77 -1.56 -8.58
N SER A 58 -7.07 -2.65 -9.27
CA SER A 58 -8.42 -3.24 -9.22
C SER A 58 -8.78 -3.69 -7.80
N PHE A 59 -7.84 -4.32 -7.11
CA PHE A 59 -8.01 -4.74 -5.72
C PHE A 59 -8.27 -3.53 -4.82
N PHE A 60 -7.51 -2.46 -5.00
CA PHE A 60 -7.69 -1.24 -4.22
C PHE A 60 -9.09 -0.65 -4.45
N LYS A 61 -9.51 -0.51 -5.70
CA LYS A 61 -10.83 0.04 -6.03
C LYS A 61 -11.96 -0.79 -5.45
N GLU A 62 -11.81 -2.10 -5.46
CA GLU A 62 -12.83 -3.02 -4.94
C GLU A 62 -13.00 -2.90 -3.43
N HIS A 63 -11.92 -2.68 -2.69
CA HIS A 63 -11.94 -2.75 -1.23
C HIS A 63 -11.81 -1.41 -0.50
N LYS A 64 -11.46 -0.33 -1.20
CA LYS A 64 -11.21 0.95 -0.53
C LYS A 64 -12.38 1.47 0.30
N ASP A 65 -13.60 1.33 -0.20
CA ASP A 65 -14.78 1.83 0.50
C ASP A 65 -15.12 1.01 1.73
N GLU A 66 -14.66 -0.23 1.79
CA GLU A 66 -14.83 -1.08 2.95
C GLU A 66 -13.96 -0.64 4.13
N PHE A 67 -12.73 -0.22 3.84
CA PHE A 67 -11.72 0.08 4.87
C PHE A 67 -11.42 1.56 5.05
N LEU A 68 -11.70 2.40 4.06
CA LEU A 68 -11.43 3.83 4.09
C LEU A 68 -12.75 4.61 4.04
N LYS A 69 -13.50 4.54 5.13
CA LYS A 69 -14.86 5.07 5.20
C LYS A 69 -14.94 6.55 5.53
N THR A 70 -14.00 7.06 6.34
CA THR A 70 -14.02 8.45 6.79
C THR A 70 -12.84 9.21 6.19
N GLN A 71 -12.92 10.54 6.22
CA GLN A 71 -11.82 11.38 5.77
C GLN A 71 -10.58 11.14 6.64
N GLU A 72 -10.76 10.93 7.93
CA GLU A 72 -9.65 10.59 8.84
C GLU A 72 -8.96 9.29 8.41
N ASP A 73 -9.73 8.26 8.06
CA ASP A 73 -9.18 6.99 7.59
C ASP A 73 -8.33 7.19 6.34
N LYS A 74 -8.83 7.99 5.41
CA LYS A 74 -8.14 8.28 4.15
C LYS A 74 -6.83 9.02 4.37
N VAL A 75 -6.84 10.04 5.22
CA VAL A 75 -5.65 10.82 5.53
C VAL A 75 -4.61 9.96 6.26
N ALA A 76 -5.03 9.18 7.23
CA ALA A 76 -4.13 8.29 7.97
C ALA A 76 -3.50 7.24 7.05
N PHE A 77 -4.29 6.67 6.16
CA PHE A 77 -3.83 5.68 5.20
C PHE A 77 -2.74 6.27 4.28
N MET A 78 -2.99 7.43 3.70
CA MET A 78 -2.02 8.08 2.82
C MET A 78 -0.74 8.47 3.56
N ALA A 79 -0.86 8.91 4.82
CA ALA A 79 0.29 9.24 5.64
C ALA A 79 1.15 8.00 5.92
N ASP A 80 0.52 6.87 6.22
CA ASP A 80 1.23 5.61 6.49
C ASP A 80 1.97 5.12 5.25
N ILE A 81 1.32 5.16 4.09
CA ILE A 81 1.97 4.74 2.84
C ILE A 81 3.13 5.67 2.50
N ASN A 82 2.94 6.97 2.65
CA ASN A 82 3.99 7.95 2.38
C ASN A 82 5.20 7.74 3.29
N ASP A 83 4.97 7.39 4.56
CA ASP A 83 6.05 7.10 5.51
C ASP A 83 6.88 5.88 5.07
N ILE A 84 6.23 4.86 4.53
CA ILE A 84 6.92 3.67 4.04
C ILE A 84 7.77 3.99 2.80
N VAL A 85 7.21 4.66 1.80
CA VAL A 85 7.97 4.96 0.57
C VAL A 85 9.08 5.96 0.80
N ALA A 86 8.97 6.82 1.82
CA ALA A 86 10.00 7.77 2.21
C ALA A 86 11.05 7.17 3.14
N ALA A 87 10.98 5.88 3.46
CA ALA A 87 11.90 5.23 4.39
C ALA A 87 13.34 5.18 3.88
N GLU A 88 13.58 5.32 2.58
CA GLU A 88 14.91 5.42 2.01
C GLU A 88 15.33 6.88 1.83
N GLU A 89 16.06 7.38 2.81
CA GLU A 89 16.81 8.66 2.77
C GLU A 89 16.08 9.86 2.18
N GLY A 90 14.78 9.90 2.36
CA GLY A 90 14.02 11.12 2.13
C GLY A 90 13.62 11.41 0.69
N GLU A 91 14.03 10.63 -0.29
CA GLU A 91 13.59 10.86 -1.67
C GLU A 91 12.70 9.74 -2.18
N VAL A 92 11.49 10.12 -2.52
CA VAL A 92 10.53 9.25 -3.18
C VAL A 92 10.78 9.36 -4.68
N ASN A 93 11.00 8.25 -5.37
CA ASN A 93 11.28 8.30 -6.82
C ASN A 93 10.01 8.66 -7.61
N LEU A 94 10.19 8.97 -8.89
CA LEU A 94 9.11 9.46 -9.73
C LEU A 94 7.96 8.45 -9.88
N LYS A 95 8.26 7.17 -10.01
CA LYS A 95 7.24 6.13 -10.12
C LYS A 95 6.39 6.03 -8.84
N GLU A 96 7.05 6.11 -7.69
CA GLU A 96 6.36 6.10 -6.41
C GLU A 96 5.51 7.35 -6.24
N GLN A 97 6.02 8.52 -6.60
CA GLN A 97 5.25 9.77 -6.57
C GLN A 97 4.00 9.68 -7.43
N ASN A 98 4.14 9.18 -8.65
CA ASN A 98 3.01 9.03 -9.57
C ASN A 98 1.98 8.04 -9.03
N PHE A 99 2.43 6.94 -8.46
CA PHE A 99 1.54 5.96 -7.86
C PHE A 99 0.77 6.55 -6.68
N MET A 100 1.45 7.33 -5.83
CA MET A 100 0.82 8.02 -4.71
C MET A 100 -0.27 8.98 -5.18
N LYS A 101 -0.03 9.71 -6.26
CA LYS A 101 -1.02 10.62 -6.84
C LYS A 101 -2.24 9.85 -7.34
N VAL A 102 -2.03 8.73 -8.01
CA VAL A 102 -3.13 7.90 -8.49
C VAL A 102 -3.96 7.38 -7.32
N LEU A 103 -3.31 6.90 -6.26
CA LEU A 103 -4.00 6.45 -5.06
C LEU A 103 -4.84 7.56 -4.44
N GLU A 104 -4.27 8.76 -4.33
CA GLU A 104 -4.98 9.90 -3.76
C GLU A 104 -6.22 10.23 -4.58
N MET A 105 -6.10 10.24 -5.90
CA MET A 105 -7.25 10.48 -6.79
C MET A 105 -8.31 9.40 -6.65
N LEU A 106 -7.92 8.13 -6.55
CA LEU A 106 -8.85 7.03 -6.36
C LEU A 106 -9.56 7.11 -5.01
N ILE A 107 -8.83 7.46 -3.95
CA ILE A 107 -9.39 7.62 -2.61
C ILE A 107 -10.45 8.71 -2.58
N ASN A 108 -10.23 9.78 -3.32
CA ASN A 108 -11.13 10.93 -3.38
C ASN A 108 -12.17 10.83 -4.50
N ASP A 109 -12.26 9.68 -5.16
CA ASP A 109 -13.19 9.41 -6.26
C ASP A 109 -13.06 10.41 -7.40
N GLU A 110 -11.82 10.81 -7.71
CA GLU A 110 -11.51 11.75 -8.79
C GLU A 110 -11.18 11.06 -10.12
N LEU A 111 -11.11 9.74 -10.12
CA LEU A 111 -10.86 8.95 -11.32
C LEU A 111 -12.07 8.14 -11.72
#